data_8a3c11a0d8d4c815cec84795ad65172e
#
_entry.id   8a3c11a0d8d4c815cec84795ad65172e
#
_cell.length_a   1.000
_cell.length_b   1.000
_cell.length_c   1.000
_cell.angle_alpha   90.00
_cell.angle_beta   90.00
_cell.angle_gamma   90.00
#
_symmetry.space_group_name_H-M   'P 1'
#
loop_
_entity.id
_entity.type
_entity.pdbx_description
1 polymer ?
#
loop_
_entity_poly.entity_id
_entity_poly.type
_entity_poly.pdbx_seq_one_letter_code
_entity_poly.pdbx_strand_id
1 'polypeptide(L)'
;MLFKSTYNEFIKIAAKPRSYLGLVAITVLVGVILFALKADGMSFISFVTASFEQTLSFEGNILNGNLVAFIVLQMLVIHIPLLVALVTGDLVSGEGAMGTIRMLAAKPISRSTLLMSKFLAGAVYTLLIVIWLGIMAVVVGKWMFGPGDLMVLNSDGLVILQDADINWRYVGGFAVAFLALLTVSSLSICLSCFSDNSIGPIVITMAIIILFTIIGTLDVTIFDNIRPYLFTTHMASWRSYFEDPLPVVDIYKSVIILLVHNVVLITVALVKFNKKDITS
;
A
#
# COMPACT_ATOMS: atom_id res chain seq x y z
N MET A 1 2.76 -28.97 3.84
CA MET A 1 4.00 -28.35 4.38
C MET A 1 3.98 -26.82 4.25
N LEU A 2 3.67 -26.23 3.10
CA LEU A 2 3.67 -24.77 2.88
C LEU A 2 2.81 -24.01 3.90
N PHE A 3 1.55 -24.41 4.13
CA PHE A 3 0.64 -23.72 5.06
C PHE A 3 1.18 -23.66 6.51
N LYS A 4 1.70 -24.79 7.03
CA LYS A 4 2.31 -24.81 8.38
C LYS A 4 3.55 -23.91 8.46
N SER A 5 4.37 -23.88 7.39
CA SER A 5 5.54 -22.99 7.33
C SER A 5 5.11 -21.53 7.29
N THR A 6 4.10 -21.17 6.49
CA THR A 6 3.53 -19.80 6.42
C THR A 6 2.99 -19.35 7.78
N TYR A 7 2.27 -20.22 8.48
CA TYR A 7 1.76 -19.91 9.81
C TYR A 7 2.89 -19.63 10.82
N ASN A 8 3.95 -20.44 10.80
CA ASN A 8 5.12 -20.22 11.64
C ASN A 8 5.83 -18.89 11.31
N GLU A 9 5.97 -18.56 10.02
CA GLU A 9 6.57 -17.28 9.60
C GLU A 9 5.68 -16.10 10.03
N PHE A 10 4.36 -16.24 9.94
CA PHE A 10 3.43 -15.21 10.43
C PHE A 10 3.53 -15.00 11.95
N ILE A 11 3.65 -16.08 12.74
CA ILE A 11 3.89 -15.97 14.19
C ILE A 11 5.19 -15.21 14.47
N LYS A 12 6.26 -15.45 13.70
CA LYS A 12 7.52 -14.69 13.84
C LYS A 12 7.33 -13.21 13.56
N ILE A 13 6.54 -12.86 12.54
CA ILE A 13 6.19 -11.47 12.25
C ILE A 13 5.43 -10.88 13.45
N ALA A 14 4.40 -11.56 13.94
CA ALA A 14 3.58 -11.12 15.05
C ALA A 14 4.36 -10.99 16.38
N ALA A 15 5.40 -11.80 16.58
CA ALA A 15 6.24 -11.74 17.78
C ALA A 15 7.23 -10.56 17.78
N LYS A 16 7.48 -9.90 16.64
CA LYS A 16 8.44 -8.79 16.53
C LYS A 16 7.75 -7.45 16.82
N PRO A 17 8.29 -6.60 17.75
CA PRO A 17 7.70 -5.28 18.05
C PRO A 17 7.56 -4.38 16.81
N ARG A 18 8.48 -4.47 15.84
CA ARG A 18 8.44 -3.69 14.60
C ARG A 18 7.18 -3.91 13.78
N SER A 19 6.55 -5.07 13.88
CA SER A 19 5.32 -5.38 13.14
C SER A 19 4.12 -4.56 13.63
N TYR A 20 4.13 -4.16 14.89
CA TYR A 20 3.11 -3.30 15.48
C TYR A 20 3.32 -1.83 15.17
N LEU A 21 4.56 -1.42 14.79
CA LEU A 21 4.83 -0.03 14.40
C LEU A 21 3.96 0.43 13.24
N GLY A 22 3.67 -0.46 12.27
CA GLY A 22 2.77 -0.16 11.16
C GLY A 22 1.36 0.17 11.63
N LEU A 23 0.78 -0.66 12.52
CA LEU A 23 -0.57 -0.47 13.05
C LEU A 23 -0.65 0.80 13.92
N VAL A 24 0.33 0.99 14.80
CA VAL A 24 0.41 2.17 15.67
C VAL A 24 0.58 3.45 14.84
N ALA A 25 1.50 3.44 13.86
CA ALA A 25 1.72 4.58 13.00
C ALA A 25 0.46 4.97 12.20
N ILE A 26 -0.26 4.00 11.63
CA ILE A 26 -1.54 4.25 10.96
C ILE A 26 -2.55 4.85 11.93
N THR A 27 -2.68 4.29 13.13
CA THR A 27 -3.62 4.79 14.14
C THR A 27 -3.31 6.24 14.52
N VAL A 28 -2.03 6.55 14.76
CA VAL A 28 -1.59 7.91 15.12
C VAL A 28 -1.79 8.87 13.95
N LEU A 29 -1.32 8.52 12.75
CA LEU A 29 -1.42 9.38 11.57
C LEU A 29 -2.88 9.66 11.19
N VAL A 30 -3.71 8.62 11.11
CA VAL A 30 -5.15 8.79 10.83
C VAL A 30 -5.81 9.57 11.96
N GLY A 31 -5.51 9.26 13.22
CA GLY A 31 -6.03 9.98 14.37
C GLY A 31 -5.73 11.47 14.33
N VAL A 32 -4.49 11.85 14.01
CA VAL A 32 -4.09 13.26 13.85
C VAL A 32 -4.86 13.93 12.71
N ILE A 33 -4.99 13.27 11.55
CA ILE A 33 -5.74 13.81 10.41
C ILE A 33 -7.22 14.00 10.76
N LEU A 34 -7.84 12.97 11.36
CA LEU A 34 -9.25 13.05 11.78
C LEU A 34 -9.48 14.16 12.81
N PHE A 35 -8.58 14.29 13.78
CA PHE A 35 -8.67 15.35 14.78
C PHE A 35 -8.52 16.75 14.16
N ALA A 36 -7.53 16.92 13.27
CA ALA A 36 -7.30 18.19 12.56
C ALA A 36 -8.52 18.58 11.71
N LEU A 37 -9.09 17.63 10.95
CA LEU A 37 -10.30 17.89 10.15
C LEU A 37 -11.54 18.14 11.03
N LYS A 38 -11.61 17.56 12.23
CA LYS A 38 -12.70 17.83 13.17
C LYS A 38 -12.58 19.22 13.78
N ALA A 39 -11.35 19.70 14.01
CA ALA A 39 -11.10 21.02 14.60
C ALA A 39 -11.29 22.16 13.59
N ASP A 40 -10.78 22.04 12.36
CA ASP A 40 -10.77 23.13 11.38
C ASP A 40 -10.95 22.66 9.92
N GLY A 41 -11.67 21.55 9.71
CA GLY A 41 -11.87 20.97 8.39
C GLY A 41 -12.68 21.84 7.43
N MET A 42 -13.56 22.70 7.94
CA MET A 42 -14.32 23.63 7.09
C MET A 42 -13.43 24.69 6.45
N SER A 43 -12.42 25.21 7.16
CA SER A 43 -11.43 26.13 6.57
C SER A 43 -10.57 25.42 5.51
N PHE A 44 -10.25 24.14 5.69
CA PHE A 44 -9.58 23.35 4.68
C PHE A 44 -10.45 23.15 3.43
N ILE A 45 -11.73 22.85 3.59
CA ILE A 45 -12.68 22.71 2.47
C ILE A 45 -12.84 24.03 1.73
N SER A 46 -13.09 25.14 2.43
CA SER A 46 -13.22 26.45 1.80
C SER A 46 -11.97 26.84 1.03
N PHE A 47 -10.77 26.51 1.51
CA PHE A 47 -9.54 26.71 0.76
C PHE A 47 -9.50 25.88 -0.55
N VAL A 48 -9.90 24.61 -0.50
CA VAL A 48 -9.92 23.71 -1.68
C VAL A 48 -11.02 24.10 -2.66
N THR A 49 -12.17 24.57 -2.17
CA THR A 49 -13.35 24.95 -2.99
C THR A 49 -13.35 26.41 -3.43
N ALA A 50 -12.45 27.25 -2.92
CA ALA A 50 -12.40 28.69 -3.20
C ALA A 50 -12.40 29.03 -4.70
N SER A 51 -11.81 28.18 -5.54
CA SER A 51 -11.79 28.36 -7.01
C SER A 51 -13.15 28.12 -7.64
N PHE A 52 -14.07 27.43 -6.97
CA PHE A 52 -15.38 26.99 -7.50
C PHE A 52 -16.56 27.74 -6.84
N GLU A 53 -16.35 28.39 -5.69
CA GLU A 53 -17.39 29.16 -4.97
C GLU A 53 -17.98 30.31 -5.81
N GLN A 54 -17.24 30.78 -6.83
CA GLN A 54 -17.76 31.78 -7.78
C GLN A 54 -18.79 31.21 -8.76
N THR A 55 -18.81 29.88 -8.94
CA THR A 55 -19.62 29.22 -9.96
C THR A 55 -20.63 28.22 -9.38
N LEU A 56 -20.39 27.69 -8.17
CA LEU A 56 -21.18 26.66 -7.51
C LEU A 56 -21.52 27.08 -6.09
N SER A 57 -22.81 27.05 -5.73
CA SER A 57 -23.24 27.14 -4.33
C SER A 57 -23.34 25.73 -3.75
N PHE A 58 -22.53 25.45 -2.74
CA PHE A 58 -22.58 24.17 -2.04
C PHE A 58 -23.57 24.24 -0.88
N GLU A 59 -24.69 23.53 -0.98
CA GLU A 59 -25.65 23.37 0.11
C GLU A 59 -25.45 21.98 0.74
N GLY A 60 -25.34 21.92 2.08
CA GLY A 60 -25.22 20.68 2.83
C GLY A 60 -23.88 20.48 3.54
N ASN A 61 -23.72 19.31 4.20
CA ASN A 61 -22.50 18.97 4.92
C ASN A 61 -21.46 18.32 3.99
N ILE A 62 -20.59 19.13 3.39
CA ILE A 62 -19.53 18.66 2.51
C ILE A 62 -18.53 17.82 3.30
N LEU A 63 -18.21 18.20 4.56
CA LEU A 63 -17.28 17.49 5.42
C LEU A 63 -17.95 16.28 6.07
N ASN A 64 -18.09 15.21 5.33
CA ASN A 64 -18.64 13.93 5.79
C ASN A 64 -17.58 12.84 5.86
N GLY A 65 -17.91 11.67 6.44
CA GLY A 65 -16.99 10.58 6.66
C GLY A 65 -16.40 9.98 5.38
N ASN A 66 -17.12 10.03 4.26
CA ASN A 66 -16.60 9.55 2.97
C ASN A 66 -15.50 10.48 2.43
N LEU A 67 -15.72 11.79 2.44
CA LEU A 67 -14.69 12.74 2.01
C LEU A 67 -13.45 12.66 2.91
N VAL A 68 -13.67 12.59 4.22
CA VAL A 68 -12.57 12.45 5.19
C VAL A 68 -11.77 11.18 4.96
N ALA A 69 -12.44 10.03 4.74
CA ALA A 69 -11.76 8.78 4.43
C ALA A 69 -10.94 8.89 3.13
N PHE A 70 -11.49 9.50 2.08
CA PHE A 70 -10.78 9.72 0.83
C PHE A 70 -9.54 10.61 1.02
N ILE A 71 -9.64 11.70 1.80
CA ILE A 71 -8.50 12.57 2.15
C ILE A 71 -7.42 11.80 2.91
N VAL A 72 -7.81 11.00 3.91
CA VAL A 72 -6.88 10.15 4.67
C VAL A 72 -6.10 9.20 3.74
N LEU A 73 -6.80 8.52 2.83
CA LEU A 73 -6.16 7.60 1.88
C LEU A 73 -5.20 8.34 0.94
N GLN A 74 -5.55 9.53 0.48
CA GLN A 74 -4.69 10.38 -0.35
C GLN A 74 -3.40 10.75 0.38
N MET A 75 -3.50 11.18 1.64
CA MET A 75 -2.35 11.61 2.43
C MET A 75 -1.41 10.45 2.79
N LEU A 76 -1.93 9.23 2.90
CA LEU A 76 -1.16 8.07 3.36
C LEU A 76 -0.55 7.23 2.22
N VAL A 77 -0.81 7.56 0.96
CA VAL A 77 -0.31 6.81 -0.22
C VAL A 77 1.20 6.55 -0.18
N ILE A 78 2.00 7.52 0.26
CA ILE A 78 3.47 7.39 0.34
C ILE A 78 3.90 6.71 1.65
N HIS A 79 3.15 6.87 2.73
CA HIS A 79 3.55 6.41 4.06
C HIS A 79 3.32 4.90 4.25
N ILE A 80 2.22 4.36 3.70
CA ILE A 80 1.88 2.94 3.88
C ILE A 80 2.91 2.00 3.23
N PRO A 81 3.43 2.24 2.01
CA PRO A 81 4.51 1.44 1.45
C PRO A 81 5.75 1.33 2.35
N LEU A 82 6.12 2.42 3.04
CA LEU A 82 7.22 2.41 4.00
C LEU A 82 6.98 1.41 5.14
N LEU A 83 5.77 1.43 5.71
CA LEU A 83 5.41 0.56 6.83
C LEU A 83 5.39 -0.92 6.42
N VAL A 84 4.95 -1.22 5.20
CA VAL A 84 5.00 -2.58 4.63
C VAL A 84 6.45 -3.01 4.41
N ALA A 85 7.28 -2.17 3.77
CA ALA A 85 8.68 -2.47 3.48
C ALA A 85 9.51 -2.69 4.76
N LEU A 86 9.20 -1.96 5.85
CA LEU A 86 9.87 -2.08 7.14
C LEU A 86 9.82 -3.51 7.69
N VAL A 87 8.72 -4.21 7.50
CA VAL A 87 8.54 -5.57 8.00
C VAL A 87 8.97 -6.60 6.95
N THR A 88 8.54 -6.43 5.70
CA THR A 88 8.78 -7.42 4.65
C THR A 88 10.23 -7.46 4.19
N GLY A 89 10.95 -6.33 4.24
CA GLY A 89 12.37 -6.24 3.92
C GLY A 89 13.30 -6.97 4.89
N ASP A 90 12.83 -7.24 6.12
CA ASP A 90 13.56 -7.97 7.14
C ASP A 90 13.34 -9.50 7.12
N LEU A 91 12.40 -9.99 6.35
CA LEU A 91 11.97 -11.39 6.42
C LEU A 91 13.06 -12.39 6.03
N VAL A 92 13.98 -12.03 5.15
CA VAL A 92 15.10 -12.89 4.73
C VAL A 92 16.42 -12.36 5.30
N SER A 93 16.73 -11.10 5.08
CA SER A 93 17.99 -10.48 5.50
C SER A 93 18.13 -10.41 7.02
N GLY A 94 17.04 -10.24 7.76
CA GLY A 94 17.07 -10.26 9.22
C GLY A 94 17.45 -11.63 9.79
N GLU A 95 16.99 -12.71 9.18
CA GLU A 95 17.43 -14.07 9.57
C GLU A 95 18.87 -14.36 9.13
N GLY A 96 19.29 -13.77 7.99
CA GLY A 96 20.68 -13.79 7.55
C GLY A 96 21.60 -13.11 8.56
N ALA A 97 21.27 -11.89 8.96
CA ALA A 97 22.02 -11.10 9.93
C ALA A 97 22.13 -11.77 11.31
N MET A 98 21.10 -12.51 11.74
CA MET A 98 21.09 -13.26 13.00
C MET A 98 21.72 -14.67 12.87
N GLY A 99 22.14 -15.11 11.68
CA GLY A 99 22.66 -16.45 11.43
C GLY A 99 21.62 -17.58 11.53
N THR A 100 20.34 -17.25 11.78
CA THR A 100 19.27 -18.24 11.97
C THR A 100 18.83 -18.91 10.67
N ILE A 101 19.17 -18.33 9.53
CA ILE A 101 18.86 -18.90 8.20
C ILE A 101 19.52 -20.27 8.00
N ARG A 102 20.69 -20.51 8.61
CA ARG A 102 21.40 -21.82 8.57
C ARG A 102 20.61 -22.91 9.28
N MET A 103 20.04 -22.62 10.44
CA MET A 103 19.18 -23.56 11.18
C MET A 103 17.90 -23.90 10.43
N LEU A 104 17.37 -22.96 9.64
CA LEU A 104 16.20 -23.19 8.82
C LEU A 104 16.53 -24.04 7.58
N ALA A 105 17.70 -23.83 6.97
CA ALA A 105 18.16 -24.60 5.82
C ALA A 105 18.49 -26.05 6.19
N ALA A 106 18.80 -26.34 7.46
CA ALA A 106 19.04 -27.71 7.96
C ALA A 106 17.76 -28.54 8.14
N LYS A 107 16.57 -27.91 8.09
CA LYS A 107 15.28 -28.61 8.16
C LYS A 107 14.94 -29.26 6.80
N PRO A 108 14.17 -30.38 6.77
CA PRO A 108 13.77 -31.06 5.54
C PRO A 108 12.67 -30.28 4.79
N ILE A 109 12.92 -29.01 4.50
CA ILE A 109 12.02 -28.10 3.77
C ILE A 109 12.81 -27.52 2.60
N SER A 110 12.22 -27.52 1.38
CA SER A 110 12.87 -26.93 0.23
C SER A 110 13.04 -25.41 0.40
N ARG A 111 14.13 -24.86 -0.14
CA ARG A 111 14.41 -23.41 -0.12
C ARG A 111 13.27 -22.59 -0.74
N SER A 112 12.72 -23.11 -1.85
CA SER A 112 11.57 -22.46 -2.51
C SER A 112 10.33 -22.44 -1.62
N THR A 113 10.04 -23.52 -0.88
CA THR A 113 8.92 -23.54 0.08
C THR A 113 9.16 -22.57 1.23
N LEU A 114 10.40 -22.45 1.71
CA LEU A 114 10.75 -21.52 2.77
C LEU A 114 10.55 -20.06 2.32
N LEU A 115 11.06 -19.68 1.14
CA LEU A 115 10.88 -18.32 0.63
C LEU A 115 9.41 -18.02 0.34
N MET A 116 8.68 -18.96 -0.28
CA MET A 116 7.26 -18.79 -0.55
C MET A 116 6.44 -18.64 0.74
N SER A 117 6.81 -19.34 1.82
CA SER A 117 6.15 -19.18 3.12
C SER A 117 6.36 -17.78 3.70
N LYS A 118 7.55 -17.19 3.52
CA LYS A 118 7.86 -15.80 3.94
C LYS A 118 7.06 -14.79 3.11
N PHE A 119 6.99 -15.01 1.80
CA PHE A 119 6.18 -14.17 0.92
C PHE A 119 4.70 -14.19 1.32
N LEU A 120 4.11 -15.37 1.53
CA LEU A 120 2.72 -15.49 1.95
C LEU A 120 2.46 -14.87 3.33
N ALA A 121 3.40 -15.02 4.28
CA ALA A 121 3.31 -14.36 5.58
C ALA A 121 3.39 -12.83 5.47
N GLY A 122 4.26 -12.30 4.58
CA GLY A 122 4.33 -10.88 4.23
C GLY A 122 3.04 -10.38 3.56
N ALA A 123 2.43 -11.19 2.69
CA ALA A 123 1.14 -10.88 2.06
C ALA A 123 0.00 -10.78 3.10
N VAL A 124 -0.05 -11.71 4.06
CA VAL A 124 -1.02 -11.66 5.16
C VAL A 124 -0.80 -10.42 6.03
N TYR A 125 0.45 -10.08 6.35
CA TYR A 125 0.77 -8.85 7.07
C TYR A 125 0.32 -7.60 6.29
N THR A 126 0.60 -7.54 4.99
CA THR A 126 0.17 -6.43 4.12
C THR A 126 -1.36 -6.31 4.08
N LEU A 127 -2.07 -7.44 4.01
CA LEU A 127 -3.54 -7.45 4.07
C LEU A 127 -4.06 -6.90 5.40
N LEU A 128 -3.45 -7.25 6.52
CA LEU A 128 -3.80 -6.72 7.83
C LEU A 128 -3.60 -5.21 7.93
N ILE A 129 -2.51 -4.68 7.36
CA ILE A 129 -2.25 -3.23 7.27
C ILE A 129 -3.35 -2.53 6.46
N VAL A 130 -3.74 -3.09 5.31
CA VAL A 130 -4.81 -2.53 4.46
C VAL A 130 -6.17 -2.57 5.16
N ILE A 131 -6.51 -3.69 5.81
CA ILE A 131 -7.76 -3.80 6.56
C ILE A 131 -7.78 -2.79 7.71
N TRP A 132 -6.68 -2.67 8.47
CA TRP A 132 -6.57 -1.72 9.56
C TRP A 132 -6.72 -0.28 9.09
N LEU A 133 -6.06 0.08 7.97
CA LEU A 133 -6.23 1.37 7.34
C LEU A 133 -7.69 1.63 6.94
N GLY A 134 -8.35 0.64 6.33
CA GLY A 134 -9.77 0.72 5.95
C GLY A 134 -10.69 0.97 7.15
N ILE A 135 -10.46 0.24 8.25
CA ILE A 135 -11.21 0.44 9.50
C ILE A 135 -10.99 1.86 10.03
N MET A 136 -9.74 2.30 10.15
CA MET A 136 -9.42 3.62 10.69
C MET A 136 -9.88 4.76 9.79
N ALA A 137 -9.74 4.64 8.48
CA ALA A 137 -10.14 5.72 7.56
C ALA A 137 -11.64 5.76 7.32
N VAL A 138 -12.26 4.61 6.98
CA VAL A 138 -13.67 4.57 6.55
C VAL A 138 -14.61 4.43 7.75
N VAL A 139 -14.39 3.44 8.63
CA VAL A 139 -15.34 3.17 9.72
C VAL A 139 -15.26 4.28 10.78
N VAL A 140 -14.04 4.61 11.24
CA VAL A 140 -13.87 5.69 12.24
C VAL A 140 -14.19 7.05 11.62
N GLY A 141 -13.84 7.30 10.35
CA GLY A 141 -14.21 8.51 9.63
C GLY A 141 -15.72 8.71 9.56
N LYS A 142 -16.49 7.70 9.13
CA LYS A 142 -17.97 7.76 9.11
C LYS A 142 -18.56 7.90 10.51
N TRP A 143 -18.00 7.29 11.52
CA TRP A 143 -18.45 7.43 12.89
C TRP A 143 -18.28 8.86 13.43
N MET A 144 -17.15 9.54 13.08
CA MET A 144 -16.86 10.88 13.58
C MET A 144 -17.55 12.01 12.78
N PHE A 145 -17.74 11.84 11.48
CA PHE A 145 -18.20 12.90 10.56
C PHE A 145 -19.58 12.61 9.94
N GLY A 146 -20.15 11.42 10.20
CA GLY A 146 -21.42 11.00 9.63
C GLY A 146 -21.35 10.51 8.18
N PRO A 147 -22.42 9.87 7.68
CA PRO A 147 -22.56 9.50 6.28
C PRO A 147 -22.79 10.74 5.41
N GLY A 148 -22.58 10.61 4.11
CA GLY A 148 -22.85 11.66 3.12
C GLY A 148 -22.20 11.36 1.78
N ASP A 149 -22.60 12.08 0.76
CA ASP A 149 -22.07 11.89 -0.60
C ASP A 149 -20.61 12.31 -0.68
N LEU A 150 -19.83 11.59 -1.46
CA LEU A 150 -18.42 11.90 -1.67
C LEU A 150 -18.28 12.86 -2.86
N MET A 151 -17.69 14.01 -2.61
CA MET A 151 -17.29 14.95 -3.65
C MET A 151 -15.80 14.76 -3.95
N VAL A 152 -15.49 14.40 -5.19
CA VAL A 152 -14.10 14.25 -5.67
C VAL A 152 -13.86 15.23 -6.80
N LEU A 153 -12.79 16.01 -6.67
CA LEU A 153 -12.32 16.90 -7.73
C LEU A 153 -11.25 16.17 -8.54
N ASN A 154 -11.55 15.96 -9.81
CA ASN A 154 -10.64 15.38 -10.80
C ASN A 154 -10.26 16.44 -11.85
N SER A 155 -9.29 16.12 -12.73
CA SER A 155 -8.91 16.96 -13.86
C SER A 155 -10.08 17.29 -14.80
N ASP A 156 -11.07 16.41 -14.89
CA ASP A 156 -12.21 16.50 -15.78
C ASP A 156 -13.43 17.21 -15.16
N GLY A 157 -13.37 17.52 -13.85
CA GLY A 157 -14.42 18.23 -13.12
C GLY A 157 -14.74 17.67 -11.75
N LEU A 158 -15.91 18.08 -11.23
CA LEU A 158 -16.43 17.64 -9.93
C LEU A 158 -17.30 16.39 -10.12
N VAL A 159 -16.94 15.31 -9.45
CA VAL A 159 -17.71 14.06 -9.39
C VAL A 159 -18.38 13.96 -8.02
N ILE A 160 -19.68 13.68 -8.01
CA ILE A 160 -20.46 13.46 -6.79
C ILE A 160 -20.91 12.00 -6.78
N LEU A 161 -20.41 11.22 -5.82
CA LEU A 161 -20.77 9.82 -5.63
C LEU A 161 -21.71 9.68 -4.44
N GLN A 162 -22.86 9.04 -4.66
CA GLN A 162 -23.86 8.83 -3.62
C GLN A 162 -23.36 7.90 -2.50
N ASP A 163 -23.70 8.16 -1.25
CA ASP A 163 -23.28 7.34 -0.09
C ASP A 163 -23.68 5.86 -0.24
N ALA A 164 -24.81 5.57 -0.88
CA ALA A 164 -25.26 4.20 -1.14
C ALA A 164 -24.29 3.41 -2.05
N ASP A 165 -23.66 4.09 -3.03
CA ASP A 165 -22.78 3.49 -4.03
C ASP A 165 -21.30 3.42 -3.59
N ILE A 166 -20.93 4.15 -2.55
CA ILE A 166 -19.53 4.38 -2.25
C ILE A 166 -18.84 3.20 -1.56
N ASN A 167 -19.59 2.37 -0.83
CA ASN A 167 -19.00 1.30 -0.01
C ASN A 167 -18.30 0.23 -0.87
N TRP A 168 -18.90 -0.18 -1.99
CA TRP A 168 -18.28 -1.15 -2.89
C TRP A 168 -17.05 -0.55 -3.61
N ARG A 169 -17.06 0.77 -3.88
CA ARG A 169 -15.93 1.50 -4.47
C ARG A 169 -14.74 1.51 -3.52
N TYR A 170 -14.96 1.70 -2.21
CA TYR A 170 -13.91 1.51 -1.20
C TYR A 170 -13.36 0.10 -1.20
N VAL A 171 -14.22 -0.93 -1.23
CA VAL A 171 -13.76 -2.34 -1.26
C VAL A 171 -12.90 -2.59 -2.51
N GLY A 172 -13.34 -2.15 -3.68
CA GLY A 172 -12.57 -2.27 -4.93
C GLY A 172 -11.24 -1.49 -4.86
N GLY A 173 -11.27 -0.25 -4.39
CA GLY A 173 -10.08 0.57 -4.18
C GLY A 173 -9.08 -0.07 -3.23
N PHE A 174 -9.54 -0.62 -2.10
CA PHE A 174 -8.67 -1.35 -1.16
C PHE A 174 -8.13 -2.66 -1.74
N ALA A 175 -8.87 -3.36 -2.61
CA ALA A 175 -8.37 -4.54 -3.29
C ALA A 175 -7.19 -4.20 -4.23
N VAL A 176 -7.30 -3.12 -5.00
CA VAL A 176 -6.19 -2.62 -5.85
C VAL A 176 -5.04 -2.09 -5.00
N ALA A 177 -5.33 -1.36 -3.93
CA ALA A 177 -4.31 -0.87 -2.99
C ALA A 177 -3.56 -2.04 -2.32
N PHE A 178 -4.25 -3.12 -1.95
CA PHE A 178 -3.61 -4.34 -1.46
C PHE A 178 -2.65 -4.93 -2.49
N LEU A 179 -3.06 -5.05 -3.76
CA LEU A 179 -2.21 -5.58 -4.83
C LEU A 179 -0.97 -4.69 -5.06
N ALA A 180 -1.14 -3.37 -5.02
CA ALA A 180 -0.05 -2.41 -5.11
C ALA A 180 0.95 -2.55 -3.94
N LEU A 181 0.46 -2.65 -2.71
CA LEU A 181 1.29 -2.87 -1.52
C LEU A 181 1.92 -4.26 -1.49
N LEU A 182 1.26 -5.27 -2.08
CA LEU A 182 1.84 -6.59 -2.28
C LEU A 182 3.04 -6.51 -3.24
N THR A 183 3.01 -5.64 -4.26
CA THR A 183 4.16 -5.40 -5.14
C THR A 183 5.33 -4.79 -4.36
N VAL A 184 5.07 -3.86 -3.46
CA VAL A 184 6.09 -3.31 -2.55
C VAL A 184 6.67 -4.40 -1.63
N SER A 185 5.81 -5.23 -1.07
CA SER A 185 6.23 -6.39 -0.25
C SER A 185 7.11 -7.35 -1.06
N SER A 186 6.71 -7.68 -2.28
CA SER A 186 7.48 -8.55 -3.20
C SER A 186 8.85 -7.96 -3.54
N LEU A 187 8.90 -6.65 -3.81
CA LEU A 187 10.15 -5.93 -4.09
C LEU A 187 11.07 -5.97 -2.86
N SER A 188 10.52 -5.67 -1.69
CA SER A 188 11.27 -5.63 -0.43
C SER A 188 11.83 -7.00 -0.06
N ILE A 189 11.04 -8.09 -0.21
CA ILE A 189 11.49 -9.47 0.00
C ILE A 189 12.53 -9.86 -1.06
N CYS A 190 12.33 -9.48 -2.31
CA CYS A 190 13.30 -9.74 -3.38
C CYS A 190 14.67 -9.13 -3.03
N LEU A 191 14.70 -7.84 -2.67
CA LEU A 191 15.92 -7.14 -2.24
C LEU A 191 16.52 -7.76 -0.97
N SER A 192 15.68 -8.26 -0.06
CA SER A 192 16.11 -8.96 1.15
C SER A 192 16.89 -10.26 0.85
N CYS A 193 16.65 -10.91 -0.30
CA CYS A 193 17.42 -12.07 -0.73
C CYS A 193 18.86 -11.72 -1.18
N PHE A 194 19.12 -10.46 -1.56
CA PHE A 194 20.44 -9.98 -2.00
C PHE A 194 21.27 -9.37 -0.88
N SER A 195 20.70 -9.17 0.30
CA SER A 195 21.35 -8.49 1.43
C SER A 195 21.47 -9.42 2.63
N ASP A 196 22.53 -9.23 3.40
CA ASP A 196 22.72 -9.85 4.72
C ASP A 196 22.51 -8.83 5.86
N ASN A 197 22.07 -7.60 5.52
CA ASN A 197 21.72 -6.54 6.46
C ASN A 197 20.23 -6.23 6.37
N SER A 198 19.54 -6.17 7.51
CA SER A 198 18.10 -5.90 7.60
C SER A 198 17.68 -4.51 7.10
N ILE A 199 18.55 -3.50 7.20
CA ILE A 199 18.23 -2.11 6.86
C ILE A 199 18.30 -1.87 5.35
N GLY A 200 19.30 -2.49 4.67
CA GLY A 200 19.55 -2.28 3.25
C GLY A 200 18.32 -2.45 2.35
N PRO A 201 17.63 -3.60 2.41
CA PRO A 201 16.43 -3.85 1.58
C PRO A 201 15.32 -2.82 1.79
N ILE A 202 15.12 -2.37 3.04
CA ILE A 202 14.10 -1.38 3.38
C ILE A 202 14.42 -0.04 2.71
N VAL A 203 15.67 0.44 2.89
CA VAL A 203 16.11 1.72 2.33
C VAL A 203 16.10 1.70 0.80
N ILE A 204 16.58 0.62 0.18
CA ILE A 204 16.61 0.49 -1.28
C ILE A 204 15.16 0.42 -1.83
N THR A 205 14.26 -0.32 -1.16
CA THR A 205 12.83 -0.35 -1.57
C THR A 205 12.25 1.05 -1.59
N MET A 206 12.49 1.84 -0.53
CA MET A 206 11.99 3.21 -0.45
C MET A 206 12.62 4.12 -1.50
N ALA A 207 13.93 4.00 -1.73
CA ALA A 207 14.62 4.76 -2.77
C ALA A 207 14.04 4.47 -4.17
N ILE A 208 13.74 3.20 -4.49
CA ILE A 208 13.10 2.80 -5.75
C ILE A 208 11.69 3.39 -5.85
N ILE A 209 10.88 3.32 -4.80
CA ILE A 209 9.53 3.89 -4.79
C ILE A 209 9.58 5.39 -5.03
N ILE A 210 10.43 6.11 -4.30
CA ILE A 210 10.58 7.56 -4.45
C ILE A 210 11.03 7.91 -5.87
N LEU A 211 12.09 7.26 -6.35
CA LEU A 211 12.61 7.49 -7.71
C LEU A 211 11.55 7.26 -8.78
N PHE A 212 10.86 6.12 -8.71
CA PHE A 212 9.83 5.78 -9.69
C PHE A 212 8.60 6.69 -9.58
N THR A 213 8.26 7.16 -8.38
CA THR A 213 7.20 8.14 -8.20
C THR A 213 7.59 9.48 -8.83
N ILE A 214 8.82 9.94 -8.63
CA ILE A 214 9.33 11.16 -9.28
C ILE A 214 9.27 11.02 -10.80
N ILE A 215 9.78 9.91 -11.37
CA ILE A 215 9.72 9.66 -12.83
C ILE A 215 8.26 9.62 -13.31
N GLY A 216 7.36 9.02 -12.53
CA GLY A 216 5.93 8.93 -12.87
C GLY A 216 5.20 10.28 -12.86
N THR A 217 5.64 11.23 -12.03
CA THR A 217 5.00 12.55 -11.86
C THR A 217 5.62 13.65 -12.72
N LEU A 218 6.92 13.51 -13.08
CA LEU A 218 7.59 14.49 -13.94
C LEU A 218 7.05 14.41 -15.37
N ASP A 219 6.51 15.53 -15.87
CA ASP A 219 6.01 15.63 -17.25
C ASP A 219 7.15 15.96 -18.23
N VAL A 220 8.02 14.96 -18.47
CA VAL A 220 9.18 15.06 -19.36
C VAL A 220 9.10 13.93 -20.39
N THR A 221 9.15 14.29 -21.66
CA THR A 221 8.96 13.38 -22.81
C THR A 221 9.87 12.14 -22.79
N ILE A 222 11.07 12.23 -22.20
CA ILE A 222 12.01 11.09 -22.11
C ILE A 222 11.43 9.95 -21.27
N PHE A 223 10.50 10.24 -20.35
CA PHE A 223 9.89 9.25 -19.46
C PHE A 223 8.56 8.68 -19.96
N ASP A 224 7.99 9.24 -21.05
CA ASP A 224 6.67 8.84 -21.56
C ASP A 224 6.58 7.35 -21.92
N ASN A 225 7.68 6.79 -22.45
CA ASN A 225 7.75 5.38 -22.80
C ASN A 225 7.93 4.45 -21.61
N ILE A 226 8.42 4.95 -20.46
CA ILE A 226 8.71 4.15 -19.26
C ILE A 226 7.58 4.25 -18.25
N ARG A 227 6.95 5.43 -18.11
CA ARG A 227 5.88 5.75 -17.17
C ARG A 227 4.76 4.69 -17.10
N PRO A 228 4.22 4.20 -18.26
CA PRO A 228 3.13 3.22 -18.25
C PRO A 228 3.51 1.85 -17.69
N TYR A 229 4.79 1.57 -17.50
CA TYR A 229 5.28 0.29 -16.98
C TYR A 229 5.76 0.37 -15.53
N LEU A 230 5.83 1.56 -14.93
CA LEU A 230 6.23 1.71 -13.54
C LEU A 230 5.11 1.24 -12.61
N PHE A 231 5.43 0.34 -11.69
CA PHE A 231 4.43 -0.12 -10.71
C PHE A 231 3.91 1.01 -9.82
N THR A 232 4.71 2.05 -9.57
CA THR A 232 4.33 3.21 -8.77
C THR A 232 3.24 4.05 -9.44
N THR A 233 3.21 4.14 -10.76
CA THR A 233 2.12 4.78 -11.51
C THR A 233 0.80 4.06 -11.25
N HIS A 234 0.84 2.72 -11.17
CA HIS A 234 -0.33 1.88 -10.91
C HIS A 234 -0.69 1.75 -9.43
N MET A 235 0.19 2.17 -8.50
CA MET A 235 -0.15 2.22 -7.07
C MET A 235 -1.27 3.20 -6.76
N ALA A 236 -1.43 4.25 -7.56
CA ALA A 236 -2.47 5.26 -7.40
C ALA A 236 -3.83 4.85 -8.01
N SER A 237 -3.91 3.72 -8.73
CA SER A 237 -5.14 3.31 -9.46
C SER A 237 -6.33 2.97 -8.55
N TRP A 238 -6.13 2.85 -7.23
CA TRP A 238 -7.25 2.76 -6.29
C TRP A 238 -8.19 3.97 -6.40
N ARG A 239 -7.68 5.16 -6.82
CA ARG A 239 -8.46 6.39 -7.02
C ARG A 239 -9.47 6.27 -8.15
N SER A 240 -9.16 5.48 -9.18
CA SER A 240 -10.05 5.28 -10.31
C SER A 240 -11.38 4.63 -9.96
N TYR A 241 -11.49 4.02 -8.77
CA TYR A 241 -12.78 3.59 -8.23
C TYR A 241 -13.70 4.75 -7.82
N PHE A 242 -13.16 5.96 -7.69
CA PHE A 242 -13.90 7.17 -7.32
C PHE A 242 -14.12 8.13 -8.50
N GLU A 243 -13.96 7.61 -9.71
CA GLU A 243 -14.29 8.29 -10.96
C GLU A 243 -15.66 7.84 -11.47
N ASP A 244 -16.35 8.72 -12.21
CA ASP A 244 -17.61 8.41 -12.86
C ASP A 244 -17.63 9.04 -14.26
N PRO A 245 -17.73 8.23 -15.34
CA PRO A 245 -17.87 6.77 -15.34
C PRO A 245 -16.60 6.04 -14.88
N LEU A 246 -16.79 4.84 -14.31
CA LEU A 246 -15.68 4.01 -13.84
C LEU A 246 -14.75 3.60 -15.00
N PRO A 247 -13.44 3.93 -14.97
CA PRO A 247 -12.50 3.58 -16.06
C PRO A 247 -12.03 2.12 -15.95
N VAL A 248 -12.93 1.20 -16.25
CA VAL A 248 -12.73 -0.24 -16.06
C VAL A 248 -11.48 -0.76 -16.79
N VAL A 249 -11.22 -0.27 -18.00
CA VAL A 249 -10.07 -0.68 -18.83
C VAL A 249 -8.75 -0.31 -18.14
N ASP A 250 -8.65 0.89 -17.58
CA ASP A 250 -7.43 1.37 -16.93
C ASP A 250 -7.19 0.66 -15.59
N ILE A 251 -8.28 0.32 -14.88
CA ILE A 251 -8.20 -0.50 -13.67
C ILE A 251 -7.66 -1.90 -14.01
N TYR A 252 -8.20 -2.59 -15.03
CA TYR A 252 -7.70 -3.89 -15.45
C TYR A 252 -6.25 -3.86 -15.90
N LYS A 253 -5.86 -2.84 -16.68
CA LYS A 253 -4.47 -2.63 -17.10
C LYS A 253 -3.55 -2.52 -15.88
N SER A 254 -3.94 -1.71 -14.90
CA SER A 254 -3.17 -1.52 -13.66
C SER A 254 -3.03 -2.82 -12.86
N VAL A 255 -4.11 -3.57 -12.71
CA VAL A 255 -4.10 -4.87 -12.02
C VAL A 255 -3.16 -5.86 -12.72
N ILE A 256 -3.20 -5.95 -14.06
CA ILE A 256 -2.33 -6.85 -14.83
C ILE A 256 -0.86 -6.45 -14.64
N ILE A 257 -0.52 -5.17 -14.74
CA ILE A 257 0.86 -4.68 -14.60
C ILE A 257 1.37 -4.98 -13.17
N LEU A 258 0.58 -4.74 -12.13
CA LEU A 258 0.95 -5.05 -10.76
C LEU A 258 1.13 -6.56 -10.54
N LEU A 259 0.28 -7.41 -11.12
CA LEU A 259 0.42 -8.87 -11.06
C LEU A 259 1.70 -9.33 -11.75
N VAL A 260 2.01 -8.80 -12.94
CA VAL A 260 3.26 -9.12 -13.66
C VAL A 260 4.48 -8.75 -12.81
N HIS A 261 4.50 -7.57 -12.20
CA HIS A 261 5.59 -7.17 -11.31
C HIS A 261 5.74 -8.13 -10.12
N ASN A 262 4.64 -8.53 -9.48
CA ASN A 262 4.67 -9.50 -8.38
C ASN A 262 5.29 -10.83 -8.83
N VAL A 263 4.85 -11.38 -9.96
CA VAL A 263 5.35 -12.66 -10.49
C VAL A 263 6.86 -12.55 -10.81
N VAL A 264 7.28 -11.48 -11.49
CA VAL A 264 8.69 -11.25 -11.83
C VAL A 264 9.55 -11.14 -10.58
N LEU A 265 9.15 -10.30 -9.61
CA LEU A 265 9.92 -10.09 -8.38
C LEU A 265 10.04 -11.37 -7.54
N ILE A 266 8.94 -12.14 -7.41
CA ILE A 266 8.98 -13.42 -6.70
C ILE A 266 9.86 -14.42 -7.41
N THR A 267 9.80 -14.48 -8.75
CA THR A 267 10.64 -15.39 -9.55
C THR A 267 12.13 -15.06 -9.38
N VAL A 268 12.48 -13.77 -9.47
CA VAL A 268 13.86 -13.31 -9.23
C VAL A 268 14.31 -13.65 -7.81
N ALA A 269 13.47 -13.42 -6.81
CA ALA A 269 13.75 -13.76 -5.42
C ALA A 269 13.98 -15.27 -5.24
N LEU A 270 13.15 -16.13 -5.84
CA LEU A 270 13.29 -17.60 -5.80
C LEU A 270 14.59 -18.07 -6.43
N VAL A 271 14.94 -17.56 -7.61
CA VAL A 271 16.18 -17.91 -8.31
C VAL A 271 17.39 -17.50 -7.46
N LYS A 272 17.39 -16.29 -6.93
CA LYS A 272 18.48 -15.79 -6.07
C LYS A 272 18.62 -16.59 -4.79
N PHE A 273 17.52 -16.84 -4.09
CA PHE A 273 17.52 -17.53 -2.80
C PHE A 273 17.94 -18.99 -2.92
N ASN A 274 17.52 -19.68 -4.00
CA ASN A 274 17.95 -21.06 -4.27
C ASN A 274 19.44 -21.19 -4.56
N LYS A 275 20.05 -20.15 -5.18
CA LYS A 275 21.48 -20.10 -5.51
C LYS A 275 22.34 -19.50 -4.39
N LYS A 276 21.71 -18.91 -3.35
CA LYS A 276 22.45 -18.27 -2.26
C LYS A 276 23.23 -19.32 -1.47
N ASP A 277 24.54 -19.10 -1.32
CA ASP A 277 25.36 -19.91 -0.41
C ASP A 277 25.00 -19.53 1.03
N ILE A 278 24.54 -20.54 1.81
CA ILE A 278 24.10 -20.36 3.18
C ILE A 278 25.19 -20.83 4.16
N THR A 279 26.31 -21.32 3.65
CA THR A 279 27.41 -21.91 4.43
C THR A 279 28.50 -20.92 4.85
N SER A 280 28.60 -19.79 4.17
CA SER A 280 29.58 -18.73 4.46
C SER A 280 29.14 -17.75 5.56
#